data_a2be60606fc145f3c3c189a700b623fa
#
_entry.id   a2be60606fc145f3c3c189a700b623fa
#
_cell.length_a   1.000
_cell.length_b   1.000
_cell.length_c   1.000
_cell.angle_alpha   90.00
_cell.angle_beta   90.00
_cell.angle_gamma   90.00
#
_symmetry.space_group_name_H-M   'P 1'
#
loop_
_entity.id
_entity.type
_entity.pdbx_description
1 polymer ?
#
loop_
_entity_poly.entity_id
_entity_poly.type
_entity_poly.pdbx_seq_one_letter_code
_entity_poly.pdbx_strand_id
1 'polypeptide(L)'
;MKIKEIPEEEVGFQMSPMIDIVFQLIIFFMVVSTFNTLQVEEDIILPTAFYSKEKETIPGEMLINVKHNGKFVVNQREYDENTLANLLFTTVKKNPNIQLYVTIRADKRTPYKYVLKAIKACSEAGISKLSFMAVQRE
;
A
#
# COMPACT_ATOMS: atom_id res chain seq x y z
N MET A 1 44.00 -70.11 10.84
CA MET A 1 43.00 -69.39 10.08
C MET A 1 42.81 -68.03 10.76
N LYS A 2 43.34 -66.92 10.22
CA LYS A 2 43.19 -65.59 10.80
C LYS A 2 41.89 -65.04 10.32
N ILE A 3 40.90 -64.86 11.22
CA ILE A 3 39.72 -64.13 10.95
C ILE A 3 40.10 -62.68 10.82
N LYS A 4 39.89 -62.14 9.63
CA LYS A 4 40.11 -60.70 9.34
C LYS A 4 38.92 -59.98 9.93
N GLU A 5 39.14 -59.28 11.04
CA GLU A 5 38.14 -58.37 11.59
C GLU A 5 37.83 -57.28 10.55
N ILE A 6 36.59 -57.24 10.12
CA ILE A 6 36.09 -56.19 9.28
C ILE A 6 35.92 -54.96 10.22
N PRO A 7 36.58 -53.83 9.97
CA PRO A 7 36.34 -52.65 10.81
C PRO A 7 34.89 -52.27 10.64
N GLU A 8 34.15 -52.24 11.75
CA GLU A 8 32.85 -51.59 11.83
C GLU A 8 33.09 -50.10 11.47
N GLU A 9 32.73 -49.76 10.25
CA GLU A 9 32.55 -48.34 9.93
C GLU A 9 31.49 -47.83 10.86
N GLU A 10 31.89 -47.06 11.88
CA GLU A 10 30.97 -46.24 12.61
C GLU A 10 30.26 -45.34 11.60
N VAL A 11 29.01 -45.67 11.28
CA VAL A 11 28.14 -44.81 10.49
C VAL A 11 27.86 -43.60 11.35
N GLY A 12 28.81 -42.68 11.42
CA GLY A 12 28.65 -41.41 12.08
C GLY A 12 27.50 -40.70 11.42
N PHE A 13 26.52 -40.35 12.24
CA PHE A 13 25.35 -39.57 11.78
C PHE A 13 25.88 -38.25 11.19
N GLN A 14 25.87 -38.16 9.88
CA GLN A 14 26.37 -36.97 9.18
C GLN A 14 25.30 -35.88 9.30
N MET A 15 25.56 -34.90 10.12
CA MET A 15 24.69 -33.73 10.33
C MET A 15 24.65 -32.78 9.12
N SER A 16 25.64 -32.81 8.27
CA SER A 16 25.81 -31.89 7.15
C SER A 16 24.64 -31.93 6.14
N PRO A 17 24.15 -33.10 5.68
CA PRO A 17 23.01 -33.17 4.79
C PRO A 17 21.72 -32.65 5.44
N MET A 18 21.54 -32.82 6.74
CA MET A 18 20.35 -32.32 7.46
C MET A 18 20.36 -30.80 7.57
N ILE A 19 21.51 -30.22 7.85
CA ILE A 19 21.68 -28.76 7.88
C ILE A 19 21.38 -28.16 6.50
N ASP A 20 21.83 -28.80 5.43
CA ASP A 20 21.55 -28.35 4.07
C ASP A 20 20.06 -28.34 3.73
N ILE A 21 19.33 -29.41 4.11
CA ILE A 21 17.88 -29.48 3.93
C ILE A 21 17.18 -28.37 4.69
N VAL A 22 17.57 -28.12 5.94
CA VAL A 22 16.97 -27.04 6.75
C VAL A 22 17.28 -25.68 6.13
N PHE A 23 18.51 -25.46 5.68
CA PHE A 23 18.91 -24.23 5.02
C PHE A 23 18.11 -24.00 3.73
N GLN A 24 17.94 -25.03 2.92
CA GLN A 24 17.14 -24.99 1.70
C GLN A 24 15.68 -24.66 1.98
N LEU A 25 15.09 -25.21 3.04
CA LEU A 25 13.75 -24.87 3.48
C LEU A 25 13.63 -23.39 3.90
N ILE A 26 14.61 -22.89 4.62
CA ILE A 26 14.64 -21.48 5.04
C ILE A 26 14.67 -20.55 3.82
N ILE A 27 15.53 -20.83 2.84
CA ILE A 27 15.60 -20.06 1.59
C ILE A 27 14.27 -20.14 0.85
N PHE A 28 13.67 -21.32 0.75
CA PHE A 28 12.37 -21.50 0.11
C PHE A 28 11.29 -20.64 0.77
N PHE A 29 11.18 -20.68 2.09
CA PHE A 29 10.22 -19.86 2.81
C PHE A 29 10.50 -18.37 2.68
N MET A 30 11.76 -17.97 2.65
CA MET A 30 12.16 -16.58 2.44
C MET A 30 11.68 -16.08 1.07
N VAL A 31 11.92 -16.86 0.03
CA VAL A 31 11.49 -16.52 -1.34
C VAL A 31 9.98 -16.48 -1.45
N VAL A 32 9.26 -17.48 -0.92
CA VAL A 32 7.80 -17.52 -0.94
C VAL A 32 7.19 -16.35 -0.16
N SER A 33 7.76 -15.99 0.98
CA SER A 33 7.32 -14.82 1.75
C SER A 33 7.48 -13.52 0.97
N THR A 34 8.56 -13.39 0.20
CA THR A 34 8.79 -12.21 -0.65
C THR A 34 7.73 -12.11 -1.74
N PHE A 35 7.35 -13.22 -2.38
CA PHE A 35 6.28 -13.22 -3.38
C PHE A 35 4.91 -12.87 -2.79
N ASN A 36 4.59 -13.35 -1.59
CA ASN A 36 3.34 -13.02 -0.92
C ASN A 36 3.25 -11.51 -0.58
N THR A 37 4.37 -10.85 -0.35
CA THR A 37 4.38 -9.40 -0.09
C THR A 37 4.10 -8.58 -1.37
N LEU A 38 4.36 -9.17 -2.55
CA LEU A 38 4.09 -8.53 -3.84
C LEU A 38 2.63 -8.70 -4.30
N GLN A 39 1.91 -9.68 -3.76
CA GLN A 39 0.47 -9.81 -3.95
C GLN A 39 -0.23 -8.97 -2.87
N VAL A 40 -0.23 -7.66 -3.06
CA VAL A 40 -1.18 -6.80 -2.36
C VAL A 40 -2.55 -7.16 -2.92
N GLU A 41 -3.24 -8.06 -2.25
CA GLU A 41 -4.63 -8.36 -2.55
C GLU A 41 -5.45 -7.08 -2.45
N GLU A 42 -6.08 -6.75 -3.55
CA GLU A 42 -6.80 -5.51 -3.82
C GLU A 42 -8.08 -5.33 -2.99
N ASP A 43 -8.47 -6.30 -2.20
CA ASP A 43 -9.76 -6.31 -1.48
C ASP A 43 -9.64 -6.42 0.04
N ILE A 44 -8.45 -6.35 0.59
CA ILE A 44 -8.34 -6.26 2.04
C ILE A 44 -8.68 -4.82 2.45
N ILE A 45 -9.90 -4.64 2.90
CA ILE A 45 -10.25 -3.57 3.81
C ILE A 45 -9.37 -3.77 5.04
N LEU A 46 -8.19 -3.19 5.01
CA LEU A 46 -7.26 -3.26 6.13
C LEU A 46 -7.96 -2.68 7.36
N PRO A 47 -8.04 -3.43 8.46
CA PRO A 47 -8.58 -2.89 9.70
C PRO A 47 -7.84 -1.62 10.06
N THR A 48 -8.55 -0.62 10.47
CA THR A 48 -8.09 0.75 10.80
C THR A 48 -6.87 0.82 11.73
N ALA A 49 -6.50 -0.30 12.38
CA ALA A 49 -5.40 -0.39 13.32
C ALA A 49 -3.99 -0.36 12.69
N PHE A 50 -3.83 -0.68 11.41
CA PHE A 50 -2.52 -0.68 10.75
C PHE A 50 -2.13 0.67 10.12
N TYR A 51 -3.07 1.61 10.07
CA TYR A 51 -2.81 2.96 9.59
C TYR A 51 -2.32 3.93 10.67
N SER A 52 -2.13 3.45 11.90
CA SER A 52 -1.58 4.27 13.02
C SER A 52 -0.06 4.45 12.96
N LYS A 53 0.63 3.95 11.96
CA LYS A 53 1.95 4.49 11.65
C LYS A 53 1.68 5.81 10.97
N GLU A 54 1.67 6.86 11.79
CA GLU A 54 1.74 8.25 11.35
C GLU A 54 2.77 8.36 10.24
N LYS A 55 2.29 8.28 9.00
CA LYS A 55 2.97 8.91 7.91
C LYS A 55 3.05 10.34 8.38
N GLU A 56 4.24 10.85 8.63
CA GLU A 56 4.45 12.26 8.93
C GLU A 56 3.65 13.03 7.89
N THR A 57 2.45 13.41 8.30
CA THR A 57 1.54 14.16 7.44
C THR A 57 2.20 15.51 7.32
N ILE A 58 2.76 15.78 6.17
CA ILE A 58 3.24 17.12 5.85
C ILE A 58 2.04 18.03 6.12
N PRO A 59 2.15 18.99 7.05
CA PRO A 59 1.00 19.83 7.38
C PRO A 59 0.46 20.47 6.12
N GLY A 60 -0.80 20.21 5.81
CA GLY A 60 -1.46 20.76 4.63
C GLY A 60 -1.53 19.81 3.41
N GLU A 61 -1.05 18.57 3.48
CA GLU A 61 -1.23 17.60 2.39
C GLU A 61 -2.54 16.83 2.55
N MET A 62 -3.33 16.77 1.49
CA MET A 62 -4.56 15.98 1.40
C MET A 62 -4.52 15.08 0.17
N LEU A 63 -4.82 13.80 0.37
CA LEU A 63 -4.89 12.82 -0.71
C LEU A 63 -6.35 12.49 -1.03
N ILE A 64 -6.74 12.71 -2.29
CA ILE A 64 -8.06 12.35 -2.81
C ILE A 64 -7.91 11.18 -3.79
N ASN A 65 -8.45 10.03 -3.44
CA ASN A 65 -8.53 8.89 -4.33
C ASN A 65 -9.86 8.92 -5.10
N VAL A 66 -9.78 8.89 -6.41
CA VAL A 66 -10.95 8.87 -7.29
C VAL A 66 -11.25 7.44 -7.69
N LYS A 67 -12.40 6.92 -7.31
CA LYS A 67 -12.85 5.59 -7.71
C LYS A 67 -13.49 5.61 -9.10
N HIS A 68 -13.46 4.47 -9.77
CA HIS A 68 -14.08 4.29 -11.10
C HIS A 68 -15.60 4.49 -11.10
N ASN A 69 -16.27 4.34 -9.95
CA ASN A 69 -17.69 4.55 -9.77
C ASN A 69 -18.07 6.03 -9.52
N GLY A 70 -17.12 6.95 -9.54
CA GLY A 70 -17.35 8.38 -9.32
C GLY A 70 -17.35 8.81 -7.85
N LYS A 71 -17.04 7.90 -6.92
CA LYS A 71 -16.86 8.22 -5.51
C LYS A 71 -15.44 8.70 -5.23
N PHE A 72 -15.32 9.58 -4.26
CA PHE A 72 -14.03 10.10 -3.79
C PHE A 72 -13.72 9.57 -2.41
N VAL A 73 -12.48 9.19 -2.17
CA VAL A 73 -12.04 8.71 -0.85
C VAL A 73 -10.96 9.63 -0.30
N VAL A 74 -11.26 10.22 0.84
CA VAL A 74 -10.34 11.08 1.60
C VAL A 74 -10.27 10.54 3.02
N ASN A 75 -9.07 10.30 3.53
CA ASN A 75 -8.88 9.74 4.88
C ASN A 75 -9.76 8.51 5.17
N GLN A 76 -9.83 7.59 4.20
CA GLN A 76 -10.59 6.33 4.28
C GLN A 76 -12.12 6.49 4.34
N ARG A 77 -12.65 7.67 4.13
CA ARG A 77 -14.08 7.92 4.04
C ARG A 77 -14.48 8.22 2.61
N GLU A 78 -15.62 7.70 2.20
CA GLU A 78 -16.20 7.98 0.88
C GLU A 78 -17.02 9.27 0.90
N TYR A 79 -16.85 10.03 -0.15
CA TYR A 79 -17.55 11.30 -0.37
C TYR A 79 -18.15 11.34 -1.77
N ASP A 80 -19.31 11.93 -1.87
CA ASP A 80 -19.88 12.33 -3.15
C ASP A 80 -19.32 13.70 -3.57
N GLU A 81 -19.61 14.13 -4.78
CA GLU A 81 -19.15 15.41 -5.33
C GLU A 81 -19.47 16.59 -4.41
N ASN A 82 -20.73 16.68 -3.93
CA ASN A 82 -21.17 17.77 -3.07
C ASN A 82 -20.55 17.72 -1.68
N THR A 83 -20.43 16.52 -1.10
CA THR A 83 -19.83 16.34 0.23
C THR A 83 -18.33 16.55 0.19
N LEU A 84 -17.67 16.21 -0.91
CA LEU A 84 -16.25 16.50 -1.12
C LEU A 84 -16.01 18.03 -1.18
N ALA A 85 -16.83 18.76 -1.94
CA ALA A 85 -16.72 20.21 -2.04
C ALA A 85 -16.89 20.87 -0.67
N ASN A 86 -17.86 20.43 0.13
CA ASN A 86 -18.06 20.93 1.49
C ASN A 86 -16.89 20.61 2.41
N LEU A 87 -16.32 19.40 2.31
CA LEU A 87 -15.15 19.02 3.09
C LEU A 87 -13.96 19.91 2.78
N LEU A 88 -13.67 20.12 1.50
CA LEU A 88 -12.56 20.95 1.05
C LEU A 88 -12.74 22.42 1.50
N PHE A 89 -13.92 22.96 1.30
CA PHE A 89 -14.25 24.32 1.74
C PHE A 89 -14.09 24.50 3.25
N THR A 90 -14.61 23.55 4.03
CA THR A 90 -14.48 23.59 5.50
C THR A 90 -13.03 23.45 5.94
N THR A 91 -12.24 22.62 5.27
CA THR A 91 -10.82 22.41 5.60
C THR A 91 -10.00 23.66 5.32
N VAL A 92 -10.23 24.31 4.19
CA VAL A 92 -9.57 25.57 3.84
C VAL A 92 -9.93 26.67 4.84
N LYS A 93 -11.22 26.76 5.19
CA LYS A 93 -11.71 27.76 6.12
C LYS A 93 -11.18 27.61 7.55
N LYS A 94 -10.97 26.36 8.00
CA LYS A 94 -10.40 26.07 9.32
C LYS A 94 -8.91 26.38 9.43
N ASN A 95 -8.19 26.37 8.30
CA ASN A 95 -6.75 26.52 8.25
C ASN A 95 -6.36 27.66 7.28
N PRO A 96 -6.69 28.92 7.56
CA PRO A 96 -6.47 30.02 6.63
C PRO A 96 -5.00 30.33 6.40
N ASN A 97 -4.13 29.94 7.34
CA ASN A 97 -2.68 30.21 7.28
C ASN A 97 -1.87 29.04 6.70
N ILE A 98 -2.50 27.91 6.39
CA ILE A 98 -1.85 26.72 5.85
C ILE A 98 -2.21 26.61 4.37
N GLN A 99 -1.18 26.58 3.53
CA GLN A 99 -1.39 26.30 2.12
C GLN A 99 -1.65 24.80 1.93
N LEU A 100 -2.87 24.46 1.48
CA LEU A 100 -3.25 23.09 1.21
C LEU A 100 -2.66 22.60 -0.11
N TYR A 101 -2.00 21.46 -0.03
CA TYR A 101 -1.54 20.66 -1.17
C TYR A 101 -2.48 19.49 -1.36
N VAL A 102 -3.14 19.40 -2.49
CA VAL A 102 -4.05 18.29 -2.78
C VAL A 102 -3.42 17.42 -3.87
N THR A 103 -3.26 16.15 -3.54
CA THR A 103 -2.83 15.13 -4.50
C THR A 103 -4.05 14.32 -4.91
N ILE A 104 -4.43 14.39 -6.18
CA ILE A 104 -5.52 13.61 -6.77
C ILE A 104 -4.93 12.34 -7.35
N ARG A 105 -5.39 11.22 -6.87
CA ARG A 105 -4.95 9.90 -7.27
C ARG A 105 -6.09 9.17 -7.95
N ALA A 106 -5.88 8.75 -9.18
CA ALA A 106 -6.87 8.02 -9.96
C ALA A 106 -6.26 6.76 -10.57
N ASP A 107 -7.07 5.71 -10.69
CA ASP A 107 -6.71 4.54 -11.48
C ASP A 107 -6.79 4.89 -12.97
N LYS A 108 -5.93 4.29 -13.78
CA LYS A 108 -5.92 4.43 -15.24
C LYS A 108 -7.29 4.13 -15.88
N ARG A 109 -8.10 3.26 -15.25
CA ARG A 109 -9.45 2.90 -15.71
C ARG A 109 -10.53 3.89 -15.30
N THR A 110 -10.20 4.84 -14.42
CA THR A 110 -11.17 5.82 -13.94
C THR A 110 -11.50 6.80 -15.06
N PRO A 111 -12.81 6.99 -15.39
CA PRO A 111 -13.21 7.98 -16.37
C PRO A 111 -12.69 9.38 -15.99
N TYR A 112 -12.12 10.07 -16.97
CA TYR A 112 -11.53 11.39 -16.77
C TYR A 112 -12.53 12.43 -16.24
N LYS A 113 -13.80 12.28 -16.57
CA LYS A 113 -14.88 13.14 -16.05
C LYS A 113 -14.91 13.23 -14.52
N TYR A 114 -14.60 12.14 -13.81
CA TYR A 114 -14.58 12.13 -12.35
C TYR A 114 -13.35 12.84 -11.78
N VAL A 115 -12.23 12.75 -12.48
CA VAL A 115 -11.03 13.51 -12.14
C VAL A 115 -11.28 15.01 -12.30
N LEU A 116 -11.96 15.41 -13.38
CA LEU A 116 -12.36 16.81 -13.59
C LEU A 116 -13.29 17.33 -12.49
N LYS A 117 -14.20 16.51 -11.98
CA LYS A 117 -15.06 16.88 -10.86
C LYS A 117 -14.26 17.13 -9.58
N ALA A 118 -13.25 16.31 -9.30
CA ALA A 118 -12.36 16.53 -8.17
C ALA A 118 -11.56 17.84 -8.32
N ILE A 119 -11.03 18.12 -9.51
CA ILE A 119 -10.32 19.35 -9.81
C ILE A 119 -11.22 20.56 -9.62
N LYS A 120 -12.45 20.50 -10.14
CA LYS A 120 -13.43 21.57 -10.00
C LYS A 120 -13.75 21.83 -8.53
N ALA A 121 -13.99 20.80 -7.72
CA ALA A 121 -14.23 20.94 -6.30
C ALA A 121 -13.05 21.61 -5.56
N CYS A 122 -11.82 21.25 -5.91
CA CYS A 122 -10.61 21.90 -5.37
C CYS A 122 -10.50 23.37 -5.77
N SER A 123 -10.80 23.68 -7.03
CA SER A 123 -10.75 25.05 -7.55
C SER A 123 -11.80 25.95 -6.88
N GLU A 124 -13.02 25.46 -6.70
CA GLU A 124 -14.11 26.15 -6.00
C GLU A 124 -13.79 26.41 -4.52
N ALA A 125 -13.03 25.51 -3.89
CA ALA A 125 -12.55 25.68 -2.53
C ALA A 125 -11.34 26.64 -2.41
N GLY A 126 -10.79 27.13 -3.52
CA GLY A 126 -9.67 28.04 -3.53
C GLY A 126 -8.31 27.35 -3.39
N ILE A 127 -8.22 26.05 -3.66
CA ILE A 127 -6.97 25.29 -3.63
C ILE A 127 -6.26 25.43 -4.96
N SER A 128 -5.08 26.04 -4.96
CA SER A 128 -4.31 26.29 -6.17
C SER A 128 -3.18 25.28 -6.41
N LYS A 129 -2.75 24.56 -5.36
CA LYS A 129 -1.68 23.58 -5.47
C LYS A 129 -2.25 22.17 -5.57
N LEU A 130 -2.31 21.69 -6.81
CA LEU A 130 -2.80 20.36 -7.16
C LEU A 130 -1.67 19.53 -7.77
N SER A 131 -1.60 18.29 -7.35
CA SER A 131 -0.75 17.27 -7.95
C SER A 131 -1.60 16.09 -8.42
N PHE A 132 -1.17 15.43 -9.47
CA PHE A 132 -1.87 14.26 -10.02
C PHE A 132 -0.98 13.05 -9.98
N MET A 133 -1.54 11.95 -9.55
CA MET A 133 -0.88 10.66 -9.54
C MET A 133 -1.77 9.63 -10.23
N ALA A 134 -1.33 9.13 -11.36
CA ALA A 134 -1.97 7.98 -12.00
C ALA A 134 -1.41 6.70 -11.37
N VAL A 135 -2.28 5.87 -10.85
CA VAL A 135 -1.91 4.54 -10.36
C VAL A 135 -2.13 3.55 -11.49
N GLN A 136 -1.05 2.95 -11.93
CA GLN A 136 -1.11 1.85 -12.87
C GLN A 136 -1.21 0.57 -12.06
N ARG A 137 -2.38 -0.07 -12.12
CA ARG A 137 -2.54 -1.45 -11.67
C ARG A 137 -2.12 -2.34 -12.83
N GLU A 138 -1.06 -3.09 -12.63
CA GLU A 138 -0.72 -4.17 -13.55
C GLU A 138 -1.69 -5.35 -13.40
#